data_f49593af8a46b75a1cf3d10651b1337c
#
_entry.id   f49593af8a46b75a1cf3d10651b1337c
#
_cell.length_a   1.000
_cell.length_b   1.000
_cell.length_c   1.000
_cell.angle_alpha   90.00
_cell.angle_beta   90.00
_cell.angle_gamma   90.00
#
_symmetry.space_group_name_H-M   'P 1'
#
loop_
_entity.id
_entity.type
_entity.pdbx_description
1 polymer ?
#
loop_
_entity_poly.entity_id
_entity_poly.type
_entity_poly.pdbx_seq_one_letter_code
_entity_poly.pdbx_strand_id
1 'polypeptide(L)'
;MKENPRKVSKSAIKSENALNEKEDFIMLPTVDFCFKELMQNENVRKGIIAAILNKRPDEIVNTELLPTILRKDSEDDKYGILDVRVQLDNEVQIDFEMQVVYYDFWANRTTYYLSKMYTEQIREGDSYDRLQKCIQVSILAHVLFQEDDECYRRISFCDVKTGKEYTDLMEMHILELPKLPPEQKSETDLMQWMRFLNGKRREDFEKMAKKNSCFEEAYKEL
;
A
#
# COMPACT_ATOMS: atom_id res chain seq x y z
N MET A 1 48.31 31.29 37.18
CA MET A 1 46.89 31.00 37.21
C MET A 1 46.61 30.12 35.99
N LYS A 2 46.32 28.84 36.19
CA LYS A 2 45.94 27.87 35.11
C LYS A 2 44.43 27.68 35.20
N GLU A 3 43.72 28.05 34.15
CA GLU A 3 42.28 27.84 34.04
C GLU A 3 41.96 26.36 33.90
N ASN A 4 40.94 25.92 34.62
CA ASN A 4 40.47 24.54 34.72
C ASN A 4 39.39 24.34 33.63
N PRO A 5 39.48 23.34 32.73
CA PRO A 5 38.44 23.10 31.72
C PRO A 5 37.17 22.57 32.38
N ARG A 6 36.03 23.24 32.09
CA ARG A 6 34.68 22.87 32.56
C ARG A 6 34.36 21.42 32.22
N LYS A 7 34.13 20.60 33.23
CA LYS A 7 33.53 19.24 33.06
C LYS A 7 32.09 19.40 32.61
N VAL A 8 31.83 19.13 31.33
CA VAL A 8 30.47 18.92 30.84
C VAL A 8 29.96 17.64 31.49
N SER A 9 28.81 17.70 32.16
CA SER A 9 28.29 16.56 32.92
C SER A 9 27.80 15.46 31.98
N LYS A 10 28.13 14.20 32.31
CA LYS A 10 27.66 13.02 31.56
C LYS A 10 26.11 12.91 31.43
N SER A 11 25.37 13.63 32.28
CA SER A 11 23.90 13.72 32.20
C SER A 11 23.41 14.64 31.06
N ALA A 12 24.13 15.74 30.77
CA ALA A 12 23.78 16.63 29.67
C ALA A 12 24.00 15.94 28.31
N ILE A 13 25.10 15.19 28.16
CA ILE A 13 25.39 14.41 26.93
C ILE A 13 24.36 13.28 26.74
N LYS A 14 23.90 12.63 27.82
CA LYS A 14 22.84 11.62 27.74
C LYS A 14 21.49 12.19 27.37
N SER A 15 21.15 13.39 27.83
CA SER A 15 19.88 14.06 27.47
C SER A 15 19.90 14.62 26.05
N GLU A 16 21.02 15.13 25.55
CA GLU A 16 21.17 15.54 24.14
C GLU A 16 21.13 14.37 23.18
N ASN A 17 21.79 13.24 23.49
CA ASN A 17 21.71 12.04 22.67
C ASN A 17 20.29 11.44 22.66
N ALA A 18 19.56 11.45 23.78
CA ALA A 18 18.18 10.95 23.86
C ALA A 18 17.18 11.90 23.18
N LEU A 19 17.48 13.20 23.06
CA LEU A 19 16.70 14.16 22.28
C LEU A 19 16.96 14.00 20.78
N ASN A 20 18.22 13.82 20.37
CA ASN A 20 18.58 13.56 18.98
C ASN A 20 18.03 12.21 18.47
N GLU A 21 18.02 11.14 19.32
CA GLU A 21 17.38 9.86 18.97
C GLU A 21 15.86 9.97 18.79
N LYS A 22 15.19 10.93 19.45
CA LYS A 22 13.75 11.18 19.23
C LYS A 22 13.45 12.01 17.96
N GLU A 23 14.38 12.86 17.54
CA GLU A 23 14.24 13.62 16.29
C GLU A 23 14.51 12.78 15.04
N ASP A 24 15.19 11.64 15.18
CA ASP A 24 15.52 10.74 14.06
C ASP A 24 14.54 9.60 13.86
N PHE A 25 13.58 9.41 14.76
CA PHE A 25 12.59 8.35 14.60
C PHE A 25 11.63 8.68 13.45
N ILE A 26 11.51 7.77 12.49
CA ILE A 26 10.53 7.80 11.43
C ILE A 26 9.86 6.42 11.34
N MET A 27 8.54 6.38 11.27
CA MET A 27 7.82 5.12 11.15
C MET A 27 7.83 4.67 9.70
N LEU A 28 8.25 3.43 9.44
CA LEU A 28 8.36 2.92 8.08
C LEU A 28 6.98 2.60 7.50
N PRO A 29 6.72 2.94 6.23
CA PRO A 29 5.45 2.62 5.56
C PRO A 29 5.09 1.13 5.55
N THR A 30 6.08 0.23 5.70
CA THR A 30 5.85 -1.22 5.78
C THR A 30 5.32 -1.69 7.13
N VAL A 31 5.25 -0.81 8.15
CA VAL A 31 4.58 -1.09 9.42
C VAL A 31 3.07 -0.94 9.19
N ASP A 32 2.29 -1.96 9.56
CA ASP A 32 0.83 -2.02 9.34
C ASP A 32 0.10 -0.76 9.80
N PHE A 33 0.37 -0.29 11.02
CA PHE A 33 -0.21 0.95 11.54
C PHE A 33 0.13 2.17 10.67
N CYS A 34 1.41 2.32 10.29
CA CYS A 34 1.87 3.45 9.47
C CYS A 34 1.21 3.43 8.09
N PHE A 35 1.13 2.25 7.45
CA PHE A 35 0.45 2.13 6.16
C PHE A 35 -1.03 2.51 6.24
N LYS A 36 -1.73 2.08 7.29
CA LYS A 36 -3.12 2.45 7.53
C LYS A 36 -3.30 3.96 7.75
N GLU A 37 -2.40 4.60 8.50
CA GLU A 37 -2.42 6.06 8.68
C GLU A 37 -2.14 6.80 7.37
N LEU A 38 -1.15 6.39 6.57
CA LEU A 38 -0.91 6.93 5.22
C LEU A 38 -2.18 6.89 4.38
N MET A 39 -2.93 5.80 4.43
CA MET A 39 -4.17 5.61 3.66
C MET A 39 -5.36 6.40 4.22
N GLN A 40 -5.30 6.98 5.45
CA GLN A 40 -6.30 7.94 5.93
C GLN A 40 -6.21 9.27 5.19
N ASN A 41 -5.02 9.71 4.80
CA ASN A 41 -4.84 10.93 4.03
C ASN A 41 -5.39 10.76 2.60
N GLU A 42 -6.37 11.58 2.23
CA GLU A 42 -7.07 11.47 0.94
C GLU A 42 -6.14 11.71 -0.26
N ASN A 43 -5.22 12.67 -0.18
CA ASN A 43 -4.30 12.99 -1.27
C ASN A 43 -3.27 11.87 -1.46
N VAL A 44 -2.77 11.29 -0.37
CA VAL A 44 -1.88 10.12 -0.39
C VAL A 44 -2.60 8.94 -1.03
N ARG A 45 -3.82 8.65 -0.57
CA ARG A 45 -4.66 7.56 -1.08
C ARG A 45 -4.95 7.73 -2.56
N LYS A 46 -5.35 8.94 -3.00
CA LYS A 46 -5.56 9.27 -4.43
C LYS A 46 -4.29 9.09 -5.25
N GLY A 47 -3.14 9.53 -4.74
CA GLY A 47 -1.85 9.38 -5.41
C GLY A 47 -1.47 7.91 -5.63
N ILE A 48 -1.61 7.06 -4.62
CA ILE A 48 -1.33 5.62 -4.72
C ILE A 48 -2.30 4.94 -5.70
N ILE A 49 -3.60 5.20 -5.59
CA ILE A 49 -4.62 4.61 -6.46
C ILE A 49 -4.39 5.03 -7.93
N ALA A 50 -4.16 6.32 -8.16
CA ALA A 50 -3.90 6.84 -9.51
C ALA A 50 -2.67 6.17 -10.15
N ALA A 51 -1.59 6.01 -9.39
CA ALA A 51 -0.38 5.35 -9.85
C ALA A 51 -0.60 3.87 -10.23
N ILE A 52 -1.37 3.12 -9.42
CA ILE A 52 -1.71 1.71 -9.70
C ILE A 52 -2.60 1.59 -10.94
N LEU A 53 -3.56 2.50 -11.10
CA LEU A 53 -4.49 2.50 -12.23
C LEU A 53 -3.95 3.20 -13.48
N ASN A 54 -2.69 3.67 -13.45
CA ASN A 54 -2.05 4.44 -14.51
C ASN A 54 -2.89 5.68 -14.91
N LYS A 55 -3.41 6.39 -13.91
CA LYS A 55 -4.16 7.65 -14.02
C LYS A 55 -3.38 8.78 -13.34
N ARG A 56 -3.82 10.02 -13.57
CA ARG A 56 -3.33 11.15 -12.78
C ARG A 56 -4.18 11.29 -11.51
N PRO A 57 -3.62 11.81 -10.39
CA PRO A 57 -4.39 11.99 -9.14
C PRO A 57 -5.63 12.87 -9.30
N ASP A 58 -5.62 13.85 -10.21
CA ASP A 58 -6.75 14.73 -10.52
C ASP A 58 -7.90 14.05 -11.30
N GLU A 59 -7.64 12.87 -11.87
CA GLU A 59 -8.68 12.04 -12.50
C GLU A 59 -9.45 11.17 -11.48
N ILE A 60 -8.98 11.10 -10.24
CA ILE A 60 -9.66 10.43 -9.14
C ILE A 60 -10.59 11.44 -8.46
N VAL A 61 -11.88 11.31 -8.67
CA VAL A 61 -12.88 12.26 -8.13
C VAL A 61 -13.06 12.04 -6.64
N ASN A 62 -13.36 10.82 -6.23
CA ASN A 62 -13.66 10.49 -4.84
C ASN A 62 -13.03 9.17 -4.41
N THR A 63 -12.54 9.13 -3.16
CA THR A 63 -12.12 7.90 -2.49
C THR A 63 -12.70 7.86 -1.08
N GLU A 64 -13.48 6.83 -0.78
CA GLU A 64 -14.09 6.62 0.53
C GLU A 64 -13.51 5.37 1.19
N LEU A 65 -13.12 5.48 2.46
CA LEU A 65 -12.70 4.32 3.24
C LEU A 65 -13.92 3.52 3.68
N LEU A 66 -13.93 2.24 3.37
CA LEU A 66 -14.98 1.31 3.75
C LEU A 66 -14.59 0.49 4.98
N PRO A 67 -15.58 -0.10 5.69
CA PRO A 67 -15.29 -1.09 6.73
C PRO A 67 -14.44 -2.24 6.18
N THR A 68 -13.39 -2.60 6.93
CA THR A 68 -12.42 -3.64 6.52
C THR A 68 -12.89 -5.06 6.84
N ILE A 69 -13.93 -5.21 7.67
CA ILE A 69 -14.49 -6.51 8.03
C ILE A 69 -15.41 -6.99 6.90
N LEU A 70 -15.03 -8.08 6.26
CA LEU A 70 -15.84 -8.74 5.25
C LEU A 70 -17.03 -9.45 5.91
N ARG A 71 -18.18 -9.35 5.26
CA ARG A 71 -19.41 -9.92 5.79
C ARG A 71 -19.34 -11.43 5.90
N LYS A 72 -19.84 -11.96 7.00
CA LYS A 72 -20.14 -13.36 7.17
C LYS A 72 -21.60 -13.62 6.78
N ASP A 73 -21.84 -14.69 6.03
CA ASP A 73 -23.19 -15.13 5.70
C ASP A 73 -23.69 -16.18 6.71
N SER A 74 -22.77 -16.86 7.43
CA SER A 74 -23.04 -17.78 8.53
C SER A 74 -22.04 -17.59 9.69
N GLU A 75 -22.35 -18.16 10.85
CA GLU A 75 -21.43 -18.15 12.02
C GLU A 75 -20.14 -18.92 11.74
N ASP A 76 -20.20 -19.96 10.92
CA ASP A 76 -19.07 -20.82 10.56
C ASP A 76 -18.19 -20.26 9.43
N ASP A 77 -18.60 -19.16 8.80
CA ASP A 77 -17.82 -18.53 7.74
C ASP A 77 -16.49 -18.02 8.28
N LYS A 78 -15.44 -18.24 7.47
CA LYS A 78 -14.13 -17.71 7.77
C LYS A 78 -14.18 -16.18 7.85
N TYR A 79 -13.67 -15.65 8.95
CA TYR A 79 -13.56 -14.21 9.16
C TYR A 79 -12.52 -13.63 8.19
N GLY A 80 -12.90 -12.62 7.41
CA GLY A 80 -12.00 -11.86 6.56
C GLY A 80 -11.86 -10.44 7.11
N ILE A 81 -10.62 -10.02 7.36
CA ILE A 81 -10.30 -8.64 7.75
C ILE A 81 -9.26 -8.14 6.77
N LEU A 82 -9.59 -7.07 6.07
CA LEU A 82 -8.71 -6.37 5.14
C LEU A 82 -7.88 -5.33 5.89
N ASP A 83 -6.73 -4.95 5.36
CA ASP A 83 -5.93 -3.88 5.96
C ASP A 83 -6.55 -2.51 5.66
N VAL A 84 -6.80 -2.21 4.39
CA VAL A 84 -7.46 -0.97 3.95
C VAL A 84 -8.42 -1.27 2.81
N ARG A 85 -9.68 -0.87 2.93
CA ARG A 85 -10.69 -1.01 1.89
C ARG A 85 -11.17 0.35 1.42
N VAL A 86 -11.18 0.58 0.11
CA VAL A 86 -11.52 1.86 -0.51
C VAL A 86 -12.62 1.67 -1.56
N GLN A 87 -13.63 2.54 -1.53
CA GLN A 87 -14.55 2.75 -2.66
C GLN A 87 -13.99 3.89 -3.52
N LEU A 88 -13.77 3.63 -4.80
CA LEU A 88 -13.33 4.61 -5.79
C LEU A 88 -14.51 5.00 -6.69
N ASP A 89 -14.83 6.29 -6.74
CA ASP A 89 -15.82 6.90 -7.64
C ASP A 89 -17.20 6.18 -7.67
N ASN A 90 -17.56 5.47 -6.59
CA ASN A 90 -18.74 4.60 -6.48
C ASN A 90 -18.82 3.45 -7.50
N GLU A 91 -17.72 3.10 -8.16
CA GLU A 91 -17.68 2.11 -9.24
C GLU A 91 -16.71 0.96 -8.97
N VAL A 92 -15.64 1.20 -8.20
CA VAL A 92 -14.57 0.22 -7.97
C VAL A 92 -14.28 0.07 -6.49
N GLN A 93 -14.20 -1.15 -6.01
CA GLN A 93 -13.71 -1.43 -4.66
C GLN A 93 -12.27 -1.91 -4.72
N ILE A 94 -11.43 -1.36 -3.85
CA ILE A 94 -10.01 -1.68 -3.79
C ILE A 94 -9.67 -2.13 -2.38
N ASP A 95 -9.05 -3.31 -2.26
CA ASP A 95 -8.42 -3.81 -1.05
C ASP A 95 -6.91 -3.61 -1.15
N PHE A 96 -6.29 -3.02 -0.12
CA PHE A 96 -4.85 -2.89 0.00
C PHE A 96 -4.36 -3.73 1.17
N GLU A 97 -3.40 -4.61 0.91
CA GLU A 97 -2.74 -5.45 1.91
C GLU A 97 -1.24 -5.16 1.94
N MET A 98 -0.71 -4.72 3.09
CA MET A 98 0.72 -4.54 3.32
C MET A 98 1.30 -5.77 4.02
N GLN A 99 2.07 -6.59 3.32
CA GLN A 99 2.56 -7.86 3.83
C GLN A 99 4.09 -7.88 3.95
N VAL A 100 4.59 -7.94 5.18
CA VAL A 100 6.03 -7.95 5.46
C VAL A 100 6.61 -9.36 5.45
N VAL A 101 5.89 -10.32 6.00
CA VAL A 101 6.34 -11.70 6.17
C VAL A 101 5.76 -12.58 5.08
N TYR A 102 6.61 -13.43 4.48
CA TYR A 102 6.15 -14.43 3.50
C TYR A 102 5.10 -15.37 4.12
N TYR A 103 4.08 -15.70 3.34
CA TYR A 103 2.99 -16.59 3.72
C TYR A 103 2.68 -17.59 2.59
N ASP A 104 2.81 -18.89 2.87
CA ASP A 104 2.68 -19.96 1.87
C ASP A 104 1.37 -19.97 1.10
N PHE A 105 0.28 -19.54 1.74
CA PHE A 105 -1.07 -19.53 1.14
C PHE A 105 -1.52 -18.13 0.72
N TRP A 106 -0.58 -17.27 0.34
CA TRP A 106 -0.88 -15.88 -0.03
C TRP A 106 -1.89 -15.81 -1.18
N ALA A 107 -1.66 -16.56 -2.27
CA ALA A 107 -2.57 -16.60 -3.41
C ALA A 107 -3.99 -17.05 -3.03
N ASN A 108 -4.10 -18.06 -2.14
CA ASN A 108 -5.40 -18.52 -1.64
C ASN A 108 -6.11 -17.43 -0.83
N ARG A 109 -5.37 -16.74 0.05
CA ARG A 109 -5.91 -15.67 0.90
C ARG A 109 -6.42 -14.49 0.07
N THR A 110 -5.61 -13.98 -0.85
CA THR A 110 -5.96 -12.83 -1.69
C THR A 110 -7.11 -13.15 -2.64
N THR A 111 -7.13 -14.36 -3.22
CA THR A 111 -8.26 -14.84 -4.03
C THR A 111 -9.54 -14.93 -3.19
N TYR A 112 -9.46 -15.43 -1.96
CA TYR A 112 -10.62 -15.51 -1.06
C TYR A 112 -11.16 -14.11 -0.72
N TYR A 113 -10.30 -13.14 -0.38
CA TYR A 113 -10.70 -11.78 -0.05
C TYR A 113 -11.34 -11.08 -1.25
N LEU A 114 -10.70 -11.15 -2.42
CA LEU A 114 -11.23 -10.58 -3.65
C LEU A 114 -12.60 -11.16 -4.01
N SER A 115 -12.75 -12.50 -3.89
CA SER A 115 -14.02 -13.17 -4.14
C SER A 115 -15.12 -12.75 -3.17
N LYS A 116 -14.79 -12.61 -1.88
CA LYS A 116 -15.74 -12.15 -0.86
C LYS A 116 -16.18 -10.71 -1.12
N MET A 117 -15.26 -9.78 -1.42
CA MET A 117 -15.60 -8.40 -1.80
C MET A 117 -16.54 -8.37 -3.02
N TYR A 118 -16.29 -9.22 -4.00
CA TYR A 118 -17.09 -9.27 -5.21
C TYR A 118 -18.50 -9.81 -4.93
N THR A 119 -18.60 -10.94 -4.22
CA THR A 119 -19.89 -11.62 -3.99
C THR A 119 -20.78 -10.92 -2.98
N GLU A 120 -20.23 -10.17 -2.00
CA GLU A 120 -21.05 -9.47 -0.99
C GLU A 120 -21.81 -8.25 -1.53
N GLN A 121 -21.56 -7.84 -2.78
CA GLN A 121 -22.20 -6.67 -3.40
C GLN A 121 -23.67 -6.91 -3.75
N ILE A 122 -24.07 -8.15 -3.94
CA ILE A 122 -25.44 -8.50 -4.35
C ILE A 122 -26.07 -9.53 -3.42
N ARG A 123 -27.40 -9.61 -3.46
CA ARG A 123 -28.24 -10.53 -2.71
C ARG A 123 -29.08 -11.39 -3.64
N GLU A 124 -29.78 -12.38 -3.09
CA GLU A 124 -30.79 -13.15 -3.81
C GLU A 124 -31.83 -12.19 -4.44
N GLY A 125 -32.04 -12.33 -5.74
CA GLY A 125 -32.95 -11.49 -6.54
C GLY A 125 -32.34 -10.23 -7.12
N ASP A 126 -31.14 -9.84 -6.72
CA ASP A 126 -30.41 -8.72 -7.37
C ASP A 126 -29.91 -9.11 -8.77
N SER A 127 -29.85 -8.14 -9.66
CA SER A 127 -29.31 -8.33 -11.01
C SER A 127 -27.76 -8.32 -10.99
N TYR A 128 -27.14 -9.16 -11.82
CA TYR A 128 -25.69 -9.28 -11.93
C TYR A 128 -25.01 -8.02 -12.52
N ASP A 129 -25.73 -7.15 -13.21
CA ASP A 129 -25.22 -5.87 -13.73
C ASP A 129 -24.91 -4.83 -12.64
N ARG A 130 -25.32 -5.09 -11.39
CA ARG A 130 -24.97 -4.28 -10.23
C ARG A 130 -23.56 -4.57 -9.68
N LEU A 131 -22.96 -5.69 -10.11
CA LEU A 131 -21.62 -6.06 -9.68
C LEU A 131 -20.59 -5.05 -10.20
N GLN A 132 -19.87 -4.45 -9.29
CA GLN A 132 -18.80 -3.50 -9.56
C GLN A 132 -17.44 -4.21 -9.55
N LYS A 133 -16.48 -3.58 -10.20
CA LYS A 133 -15.09 -4.04 -10.22
C LYS A 133 -14.51 -4.09 -8.80
N CYS A 134 -13.80 -5.17 -8.52
CA CYS A 134 -13.00 -5.35 -7.30
C CYS A 134 -11.52 -5.52 -7.66
N ILE A 135 -10.67 -4.80 -6.97
CA ILE A 135 -9.21 -4.86 -7.12
C ILE A 135 -8.59 -5.23 -5.78
N GLN A 136 -7.70 -6.22 -5.78
CA GLN A 136 -6.87 -6.54 -4.65
C GLN A 136 -5.43 -6.09 -4.94
N VAL A 137 -4.83 -5.29 -4.05
CA VAL A 137 -3.47 -4.79 -4.15
C VAL A 137 -2.63 -5.38 -3.03
N SER A 138 -1.69 -6.26 -3.39
CA SER A 138 -0.69 -6.81 -2.48
C SER A 138 0.60 -5.98 -2.55
N ILE A 139 1.00 -5.35 -1.47
CA ILE A 139 2.28 -4.65 -1.33
C ILE A 139 3.19 -5.53 -0.46
N LEU A 140 4.18 -6.15 -1.08
CA LEU A 140 4.98 -7.20 -0.46
C LEU A 140 6.40 -6.70 -0.15
N ALA A 141 6.81 -6.75 1.12
CA ALA A 141 8.18 -6.49 1.54
C ALA A 141 9.07 -7.75 1.45
N HIS A 142 8.62 -8.79 0.74
CA HIS A 142 9.33 -10.04 0.44
C HIS A 142 9.12 -10.43 -1.02
N VAL A 143 9.91 -11.39 -1.51
CA VAL A 143 9.76 -11.94 -2.87
C VAL A 143 8.76 -13.08 -2.84
N LEU A 144 7.71 -12.99 -3.65
CA LEU A 144 6.68 -14.02 -3.83
C LEU A 144 7.01 -14.91 -5.04
N PHE A 145 7.32 -14.30 -6.19
CA PHE A 145 7.67 -15.01 -7.43
C PHE A 145 9.20 -15.10 -7.54
N GLN A 146 9.75 -16.31 -7.51
CA GLN A 146 11.20 -16.55 -7.51
C GLN A 146 11.79 -16.68 -8.93
N GLU A 147 10.93 -16.83 -9.93
CA GLU A 147 11.29 -17.19 -11.30
C GLU A 147 11.71 -16.01 -12.18
N ASP A 148 11.50 -14.77 -11.74
CA ASP A 148 11.85 -13.55 -12.47
C ASP A 148 12.11 -12.34 -11.55
N ASP A 149 12.48 -11.19 -12.13
CA ASP A 149 12.79 -9.94 -11.45
C ASP A 149 11.69 -8.87 -11.60
N GLU A 150 10.48 -9.24 -12.09
CA GLU A 150 9.39 -8.29 -12.28
C GLU A 150 8.85 -7.81 -10.93
N CYS A 151 9.00 -6.51 -10.64
CA CYS A 151 8.58 -5.91 -9.38
C CYS A 151 7.07 -5.60 -9.29
N TYR A 152 6.38 -5.60 -10.42
CA TYR A 152 4.94 -5.32 -10.49
C TYR A 152 4.24 -6.27 -11.46
N ARG A 153 3.06 -6.74 -11.04
CA ARG A 153 2.18 -7.60 -11.85
C ARG A 153 0.74 -7.15 -11.74
N ARG A 154 0.06 -7.15 -12.88
CA ARG A 154 -1.41 -7.11 -12.96
C ARG A 154 -1.91 -8.48 -13.40
N ILE A 155 -2.82 -9.06 -12.64
CA ILE A 155 -3.43 -10.36 -12.88
C ILE A 155 -4.93 -10.15 -13.06
N SER A 156 -5.50 -10.72 -14.13
CA SER A 156 -6.93 -10.67 -14.44
C SER A 156 -7.40 -12.00 -15.02
N PHE A 157 -8.71 -12.13 -15.27
CA PHE A 157 -9.28 -13.32 -15.90
C PHE A 157 -9.05 -13.28 -17.40
N CYS A 158 -8.21 -14.19 -17.89
CA CYS A 158 -7.86 -14.30 -19.29
C CYS A 158 -8.12 -15.70 -19.85
N ASP A 159 -8.44 -15.79 -21.14
CA ASP A 159 -8.40 -17.04 -21.87
C ASP A 159 -6.98 -17.58 -21.93
N VAL A 160 -6.75 -18.76 -21.35
CA VAL A 160 -5.40 -19.32 -21.15
C VAL A 160 -4.69 -19.61 -22.48
N LYS A 161 -5.43 -19.87 -23.56
CA LYS A 161 -4.85 -20.18 -24.87
C LYS A 161 -4.46 -18.94 -25.65
N THR A 162 -5.28 -17.89 -25.58
CA THR A 162 -5.10 -16.68 -26.40
C THR A 162 -4.50 -15.51 -25.63
N GLY A 163 -4.50 -15.56 -24.28
CA GLY A 163 -4.15 -14.46 -23.41
C GLY A 163 -5.17 -13.31 -23.44
N LYS A 164 -6.29 -13.46 -24.16
CA LYS A 164 -7.30 -12.41 -24.25
C LYS A 164 -8.07 -12.28 -22.94
N GLU A 165 -8.17 -11.06 -22.43
CA GLU A 165 -8.95 -10.76 -21.23
C GLU A 165 -10.43 -11.11 -21.45
N TYR A 166 -11.00 -11.89 -20.53
CA TYR A 166 -12.41 -12.27 -20.52
C TYR A 166 -13.25 -11.22 -19.76
N THR A 167 -12.76 -10.79 -18.61
CA THR A 167 -13.38 -9.74 -17.80
C THR A 167 -12.32 -9.07 -16.91
N ASP A 168 -12.51 -7.79 -16.64
CA ASP A 168 -11.70 -6.99 -15.73
C ASP A 168 -12.39 -6.71 -14.38
N LEU A 169 -13.54 -7.35 -14.13
CA LEU A 169 -14.32 -7.15 -12.89
C LEU A 169 -13.59 -7.62 -11.63
N MET A 170 -12.60 -8.47 -11.75
CA MET A 170 -11.74 -8.89 -10.66
C MET A 170 -10.28 -8.84 -11.09
N GLU A 171 -9.50 -8.01 -10.42
CA GLU A 171 -8.06 -7.83 -10.68
C GLU A 171 -7.23 -7.97 -9.41
N MET A 172 -5.99 -8.41 -9.59
CA MET A 172 -4.97 -8.37 -8.54
C MET A 172 -3.77 -7.58 -9.04
N HIS A 173 -3.25 -6.69 -8.20
CA HIS A 173 -2.00 -5.98 -8.41
C HIS A 173 -1.01 -6.43 -7.34
N ILE A 174 0.15 -6.93 -7.75
CA ILE A 174 1.19 -7.42 -6.84
C ILE A 174 2.43 -6.57 -7.02
N LEU A 175 2.85 -5.92 -5.94
CA LEU A 175 4.00 -5.03 -5.85
C LEU A 175 5.06 -5.68 -4.96
N GLU A 176 6.12 -6.22 -5.55
CA GLU A 176 7.23 -6.85 -4.83
C GLU A 176 8.35 -5.82 -4.60
N LEU A 177 8.30 -5.13 -3.45
CA LEU A 177 9.23 -4.05 -3.12
C LEU A 177 10.72 -4.44 -3.20
N PRO A 178 11.12 -5.67 -2.82
CA PRO A 178 12.53 -6.08 -2.92
C PRO A 178 13.06 -6.19 -4.35
N LYS A 179 12.19 -6.32 -5.36
CA LYS A 179 12.55 -6.42 -6.77
C LYS A 179 12.67 -5.06 -7.47
N LEU A 180 12.47 -3.94 -6.76
CA LEU A 180 12.63 -2.64 -7.36
C LEU A 180 14.02 -2.47 -7.99
N PRO A 181 14.12 -2.16 -9.28
CA PRO A 181 15.41 -1.94 -9.95
C PRO A 181 16.09 -0.70 -9.36
N PRO A 182 17.40 -0.49 -9.63
CA PRO A 182 18.08 0.77 -9.30
C PRO A 182 17.31 1.98 -9.83
N GLU A 183 17.30 3.08 -9.04
CA GLU A 183 16.54 4.27 -9.41
C GLU A 183 16.97 4.84 -10.75
N GLN A 184 16.02 5.18 -11.59
CA GLN A 184 16.24 5.76 -12.91
C GLN A 184 15.82 7.24 -12.94
N LYS A 185 16.34 8.01 -13.91
CA LYS A 185 15.98 9.44 -14.07
C LYS A 185 14.51 9.66 -14.42
N SER A 186 13.91 8.71 -15.11
CA SER A 186 12.49 8.74 -15.47
C SER A 186 11.85 7.44 -15.01
N GLU A 187 10.96 7.53 -14.04
CA GLU A 187 10.21 6.40 -13.47
C GLU A 187 8.72 6.70 -13.52
N THR A 188 7.92 5.64 -13.66
CA THR A 188 6.47 5.75 -13.53
C THR A 188 6.08 6.16 -12.11
N ASP A 189 4.90 6.76 -11.96
CA ASP A 189 4.39 7.13 -10.63
C ASP A 189 4.26 5.91 -9.73
N LEU A 190 3.88 4.75 -10.28
CA LEU A 190 3.85 3.49 -9.53
C LEU A 190 5.21 3.11 -8.95
N MET A 191 6.28 3.17 -9.74
CA MET A 191 7.63 2.88 -9.25
C MET A 191 8.08 3.89 -8.18
N GLN A 192 7.70 5.15 -8.32
CA GLN A 192 7.98 6.18 -7.33
C GLN A 192 7.25 5.88 -6.00
N TRP A 193 5.96 5.48 -6.05
CA TRP A 193 5.23 5.06 -4.85
C TRP A 193 5.81 3.78 -4.24
N MET A 194 6.20 2.80 -5.04
CA MET A 194 6.88 1.61 -4.53
C MET A 194 8.20 1.97 -3.81
N ARG A 195 8.97 2.96 -4.32
CA ARG A 195 10.18 3.45 -3.63
C ARG A 195 9.86 4.15 -2.32
N PHE A 196 8.83 4.97 -2.29
CA PHE A 196 8.37 5.60 -1.06
C PHE A 196 8.01 4.53 -0.02
N LEU A 197 7.18 3.56 -0.38
CA LEU A 197 6.76 2.47 0.51
C LEU A 197 7.91 1.57 0.95
N ASN A 198 8.99 1.47 0.16
CA ASN A 198 10.21 0.70 0.49
C ASN A 198 11.30 1.54 1.18
N GLY A 199 11.08 2.82 1.41
CA GLY A 199 12.02 3.72 2.10
C GLY A 199 12.41 3.21 3.49
N LYS A 200 13.67 3.43 3.88
CA LYS A 200 14.21 2.94 5.16
C LYS A 200 14.78 4.08 6.02
N ARG A 201 15.15 5.19 5.40
CA ARG A 201 15.81 6.31 6.06
C ARG A 201 15.07 7.61 5.77
N ARG A 202 15.16 8.56 6.66
CA ARG A 202 14.57 9.90 6.52
C ARG A 202 14.88 10.54 5.16
N GLU A 203 16.14 10.44 4.71
CA GLU A 203 16.57 11.02 3.44
C GLU A 203 15.84 10.44 2.23
N ASP A 204 15.45 9.16 2.29
CA ASP A 204 14.69 8.51 1.22
C ASP A 204 13.34 9.23 1.05
N PHE A 205 12.65 9.52 2.15
CA PHE A 205 11.35 10.19 2.17
C PHE A 205 11.45 11.69 1.86
N GLU A 206 12.45 12.40 2.39
CA GLU A 206 12.68 13.82 2.09
C GLU A 206 12.96 14.06 0.60
N LYS A 207 13.68 13.13 -0.04
CA LYS A 207 13.90 13.16 -1.48
C LYS A 207 12.59 13.02 -2.25
N MET A 208 11.72 12.10 -1.83
CA MET A 208 10.42 11.87 -2.47
C MET A 208 9.46 13.04 -2.22
N ALA A 209 9.40 13.59 -1.02
CA ALA A 209 8.56 14.73 -0.66
C ALA A 209 8.76 15.96 -1.56
N LYS A 210 9.97 16.14 -2.12
CA LYS A 210 10.28 17.22 -3.06
C LYS A 210 9.70 17.03 -4.46
N LYS A 211 9.15 15.85 -4.79
CA LYS A 211 8.68 15.54 -6.15
C LYS A 211 7.27 16.08 -6.41
N ASN A 212 6.34 15.93 -5.47
CA ASN A 212 4.99 16.44 -5.56
C ASN A 212 4.29 16.50 -4.20
N SER A 213 3.12 17.12 -4.15
CA SER A 213 2.33 17.30 -2.91
C SER A 213 1.87 15.99 -2.26
N CYS A 214 1.57 14.96 -3.03
CA CYS A 214 1.14 13.68 -2.46
C CYS A 214 2.26 13.04 -1.63
N PHE A 215 3.52 13.07 -2.13
CA PHE A 215 4.67 12.58 -1.36
C PHE A 215 5.04 13.51 -0.20
N GLU A 216 4.84 14.84 -0.35
CA GLU A 216 5.04 15.77 0.77
C GLU A 216 4.06 15.48 1.92
N GLU A 217 2.79 15.24 1.61
CA GLU A 217 1.80 14.86 2.60
C GLU A 217 2.08 13.48 3.19
N ALA A 218 2.44 12.50 2.35
CA ALA A 218 2.82 11.18 2.83
C ALA A 218 4.02 11.21 3.81
N TYR A 219 4.99 12.08 3.56
CA TYR A 219 6.13 12.26 4.48
C TYR A 219 5.72 12.86 5.82
N LYS A 220 4.69 13.70 5.86
CA LYS A 220 4.19 14.29 7.11
C LYS A 220 3.48 13.28 8.02
N GLU A 221 2.99 12.17 7.45
CA GLU A 221 2.32 11.10 8.18
C GLU A 221 3.30 10.05 8.78
N LEU A 222 4.60 10.11 8.43
CA LEU A 222 5.64 9.21 8.95
C LEU A 222 6.26 9.70 10.26
#